data_1b94d4602637eb9e8cb243a4368e8fc8
#
_entry.id   1b94d4602637eb9e8cb243a4368e8fc8
#
_cell.length_a   1.000
_cell.length_b   1.000
_cell.length_c   1.000
_cell.angle_alpha   90.00
_cell.angle_beta   90.00
_cell.angle_gamma   90.00
#
_symmetry.space_group_name_H-M   'P 1'
#
loop_
_entity.id
_entity.type
_entity.pdbx_description
1 polymer ?
#
loop_
_entity_poly.entity_id
_entity_poly.type
_entity_poly.pdbx_seq_one_letter_code
_entity_poly.pdbx_strand_id
1 'polypeptide(L)'
;MTRRRAFLKASGTALLTAGFAGTAEGEGERGYRVVTEAPNPVGRTIVLQDRIGYTSNRQGMVTFDFSDPDRPVPLGVASAQGNTNNDVKVSGDIAGAANDGSPGGVTFFDVSDPATPEQRGFYSTPDGVHNHDVKDGYAYVCVSNSEDASFSEARIDVVDLSNLDDPTKVSEWRLRDHYPEMALAGINPAHDVSVHDEIAYVPFWDAGTVAVDVSDPEEPVAVAHVGALEDADIAPRSTTEFYSRYIGAPGNDHFAMPTPDGEHLFVGAETYPDPTGTAIPERHGGIQVYDMSDLDLSSPIATEAQTGRPVDPTAPEPVAYIPAPEEPAYGALRCSHNFDFNEAGTEFYCSWYQGGVRAYDISDRSNPCEVGSFVSPDGQPFWRAANLPHESGNYTLGAERDGKGIVVLELVEGGGTLSSPSASAVEANRPTTEEVFGSLSPSAVDR
;
A
#
# COMPACT_ATOMS: atom_id res chain seq x y z
N MET A 1 -25.89 52.79 -16.88
CA MET A 1 -24.94 52.93 -15.76
C MET A 1 -25.13 51.76 -14.81
N THR A 2 -24.42 50.69 -15.01
CA THR A 2 -24.53 49.49 -14.21
C THR A 2 -23.12 49.20 -13.64
N ARG A 3 -22.99 49.28 -12.34
CA ARG A 3 -21.73 49.07 -11.63
C ARG A 3 -21.43 47.56 -11.58
N ARG A 4 -20.36 47.13 -12.22
CA ARG A 4 -19.76 45.83 -12.00
C ARG A 4 -19.02 45.85 -10.67
N ARG A 5 -19.44 44.99 -9.73
CA ARG A 5 -18.67 44.69 -8.52
C ARG A 5 -17.63 43.62 -8.90
N ALA A 6 -16.38 44.00 -8.84
CA ALA A 6 -15.28 43.05 -8.87
C ALA A 6 -15.22 42.33 -7.49
N PHE A 7 -15.35 41.03 -7.47
CA PHE A 7 -15.01 40.21 -6.33
C PHE A 7 -13.51 39.91 -6.44
N LEU A 8 -12.73 40.49 -5.56
CA LEU A 8 -11.38 40.06 -5.28
C LEU A 8 -11.49 38.79 -4.44
N LYS A 9 -11.17 37.62 -5.02
CA LYS A 9 -10.82 36.44 -4.26
C LYS A 9 -9.44 36.71 -3.64
N ALA A 10 -9.40 36.86 -2.35
CA ALA A 10 -8.18 36.79 -1.59
C ALA A 10 -7.85 35.30 -1.43
N SER A 11 -6.91 34.80 -2.22
CA SER A 11 -6.23 33.54 -1.96
C SER A 11 -5.36 33.75 -0.72
N GLY A 12 -5.92 33.42 0.43
CA GLY A 12 -5.18 33.30 1.66
C GLY A 12 -4.50 31.95 1.71
N THR A 13 -3.26 31.88 1.28
CA THR A 13 -2.35 30.79 1.66
C THR A 13 -2.18 30.87 3.17
N ALA A 14 -2.93 30.10 3.92
CA ALA A 14 -2.67 29.89 5.33
C ALA A 14 -1.43 28.98 5.42
N LEU A 15 -0.27 29.60 5.63
CA LEU A 15 0.89 28.88 6.14
C LEU A 15 0.51 28.36 7.54
N LEU A 16 0.15 27.09 7.61
CA LEU A 16 0.17 26.35 8.86
C LEU A 16 1.65 26.12 9.22
N THR A 17 2.25 27.10 9.88
CA THR A 17 3.45 26.87 10.67
C THR A 17 2.99 26.12 11.93
N ALA A 18 2.85 24.80 11.82
CA ALA A 18 2.79 23.94 12.99
C ALA A 18 4.18 23.98 13.62
N GLY A 19 4.33 24.81 14.64
CA GLY A 19 5.47 24.76 15.54
C GLY A 19 5.43 23.44 16.30
N PHE A 20 6.18 22.46 15.87
CA PHE A 20 6.45 21.26 16.64
C PHE A 20 7.42 21.62 17.77
N ALA A 21 6.90 21.93 18.92
CA ALA A 21 7.58 21.88 20.21
C ALA A 21 6.55 21.53 21.27
N GLY A 22 6.38 20.27 21.49
CA GLY A 22 5.59 19.71 22.55
C GLY A 22 6.00 18.27 22.74
N THR A 23 7.13 18.03 23.42
CA THR A 23 7.35 16.75 24.09
C THR A 23 6.27 16.65 25.15
N ALA A 24 5.20 15.92 24.85
CA ALA A 24 4.33 15.42 25.90
C ALA A 24 5.18 14.44 26.72
N GLU A 25 5.64 14.88 27.89
CA GLU A 25 6.07 13.97 28.95
C GLU A 25 4.82 13.23 29.43
N GLY A 26 4.53 12.08 28.84
CA GLY A 26 3.40 11.23 29.19
C GLY A 26 3.78 9.78 29.02
N GLU A 27 3.93 9.09 30.16
CA GLU A 27 3.85 7.64 30.37
C GLU A 27 4.57 6.75 29.34
N GLY A 28 5.82 6.35 29.63
CA GLY A 28 6.55 5.23 29.04
C GLY A 28 6.76 5.32 27.52
N GLU A 29 7.92 5.80 27.06
CA GLU A 29 8.27 5.70 25.63
C GLU A 29 8.08 4.27 25.17
N ARG A 30 7.20 4.04 24.19
CA ARG A 30 7.04 2.76 23.48
C ARG A 30 8.16 2.65 22.45
N GLY A 31 8.49 1.44 22.04
CA GLY A 31 9.50 1.22 21.00
C GLY A 31 9.48 -0.22 20.50
N TYR A 32 10.06 -0.46 19.32
CA TYR A 32 10.13 -1.80 18.78
C TYR A 32 11.28 -2.63 19.35
N ARG A 33 10.97 -3.88 19.64
CA ARG A 33 11.93 -4.97 19.90
C ARG A 33 11.84 -5.98 18.76
N VAL A 34 12.97 -6.33 18.15
CA VAL A 34 13.02 -7.47 17.21
C VAL A 34 12.82 -8.77 17.99
N VAL A 35 11.84 -9.54 17.61
CA VAL A 35 11.53 -10.84 18.20
C VAL A 35 12.29 -11.94 17.45
N THR A 36 12.06 -12.02 16.15
CA THR A 36 12.69 -13.01 15.27
C THR A 36 12.64 -12.57 13.80
N GLU A 37 13.21 -13.36 12.91
CA GLU A 37 13.09 -13.21 11.46
C GLU A 37 12.61 -14.53 10.86
N ALA A 38 11.58 -14.46 9.97
CA ALA A 38 11.16 -15.59 9.16
C ALA A 38 11.81 -15.47 7.77
N PRO A 39 12.63 -16.44 7.33
CA PRO A 39 13.34 -16.33 6.06
C PRO A 39 12.39 -16.47 4.88
N ASN A 40 12.39 -15.47 4.00
CA ASN A 40 11.73 -15.48 2.71
C ASN A 40 12.60 -14.71 1.69
N PRO A 41 13.71 -15.30 1.23
CA PRO A 41 14.61 -14.64 0.30
C PRO A 41 13.85 -14.22 -0.95
N VAL A 42 14.10 -12.98 -1.41
CA VAL A 42 13.45 -12.33 -2.55
C VAL A 42 11.94 -12.13 -2.39
N GLY A 43 11.42 -12.25 -1.16
CA GLY A 43 10.05 -11.86 -0.82
C GLY A 43 9.88 -10.35 -0.83
N ARG A 44 8.62 -9.88 -0.89
CA ARG A 44 8.32 -8.45 -0.89
C ARG A 44 7.18 -8.07 0.03
N THR A 45 6.05 -8.72 -0.07
CA THR A 45 4.85 -8.39 0.69
C THR A 45 4.53 -9.45 1.75
N ILE A 46 3.72 -9.09 2.71
CA ILE A 46 3.08 -9.99 3.66
C ILE A 46 1.66 -9.49 3.91
N VAL A 47 0.69 -10.38 3.81
CA VAL A 47 -0.68 -10.16 4.29
C VAL A 47 -1.05 -11.25 5.27
N LEU A 48 -1.93 -10.93 6.19
CA LEU A 48 -2.39 -11.85 7.23
C LEU A 48 -3.88 -12.12 7.07
N GLN A 49 -4.24 -13.39 7.26
CA GLN A 49 -5.60 -13.79 7.59
C GLN A 49 -5.53 -14.58 8.89
N ASP A 50 -6.12 -14.05 9.95
CA ASP A 50 -5.89 -14.50 11.33
C ASP A 50 -4.39 -14.43 11.70
N ARG A 51 -3.74 -15.57 11.86
CA ARG A 51 -2.31 -15.67 12.17
C ARG A 51 -1.53 -16.41 11.08
N ILE A 52 -2.16 -16.63 9.95
CA ILE A 52 -1.50 -17.19 8.77
C ILE A 52 -1.03 -16.04 7.90
N GLY A 53 0.26 -16.01 7.63
CA GLY A 53 0.88 -15.04 6.72
C GLY A 53 1.03 -15.60 5.33
N TYR A 54 0.66 -14.79 4.34
CA TYR A 54 0.82 -15.08 2.91
C TYR A 54 1.80 -14.07 2.34
N THR A 55 2.88 -14.53 1.74
CA THR A 55 3.97 -13.67 1.28
C THR A 55 4.43 -14.05 -0.12
N SER A 56 4.76 -13.07 -0.95
CA SER A 56 5.32 -13.31 -2.29
C SER A 56 6.80 -13.73 -2.19
N ASN A 57 7.27 -14.49 -3.17
CA ASN A 57 8.68 -14.88 -3.31
C ASN A 57 9.19 -14.81 -4.76
N ARG A 58 8.73 -13.86 -5.57
CA ARG A 58 8.98 -13.73 -7.02
C ARG A 58 8.44 -14.87 -7.88
N GLN A 59 8.50 -16.12 -7.43
CA GLN A 59 8.05 -17.30 -8.18
C GLN A 59 6.66 -17.78 -7.79
N GLY A 60 6.06 -17.15 -6.78
CA GLY A 60 4.75 -17.50 -6.28
C GLY A 60 4.51 -17.01 -4.86
N MET A 61 4.05 -17.90 -4.01
CA MET A 61 3.61 -17.59 -2.65
C MET A 61 4.19 -18.58 -1.65
N VAL A 62 4.51 -18.08 -0.46
CA VAL A 62 4.87 -18.87 0.73
C VAL A 62 3.89 -18.54 1.85
N THR A 63 3.50 -19.55 2.61
CA THR A 63 2.64 -19.38 3.78
C THR A 63 3.39 -19.66 5.06
N PHE A 64 3.06 -18.93 6.13
CA PHE A 64 3.66 -19.06 7.45
C PHE A 64 2.56 -19.07 8.52
N ASP A 65 2.79 -19.85 9.58
CA ASP A 65 2.04 -19.76 10.83
C ASP A 65 2.79 -18.86 11.82
N PHE A 66 2.14 -17.76 12.23
CA PHE A 66 2.59 -16.79 13.23
C PHE A 66 1.83 -16.93 14.56
N SER A 67 1.23 -18.08 14.83
CA SER A 67 0.55 -18.34 16.13
C SER A 67 1.52 -18.26 17.32
N ASP A 68 2.79 -18.47 17.10
CA ASP A 68 3.88 -18.17 18.03
C ASP A 68 4.80 -17.12 17.38
N PRO A 69 4.70 -15.84 17.75
CA PRO A 69 5.51 -14.78 17.17
C PRO A 69 7.02 -14.97 17.37
N ASP A 70 7.45 -15.70 18.41
CA ASP A 70 8.85 -16.02 18.65
C ASP A 70 9.37 -17.12 17.69
N ARG A 71 8.45 -17.90 17.09
CA ARG A 71 8.81 -19.07 16.26
C ARG A 71 7.87 -19.23 15.06
N PRO A 72 7.90 -18.30 14.08
CA PRO A 72 7.11 -18.45 12.86
C PRO A 72 7.46 -19.76 12.15
N VAL A 73 6.43 -20.50 11.73
CA VAL A 73 6.59 -21.81 11.09
C VAL A 73 6.21 -21.71 9.62
N PRO A 74 7.11 -22.02 8.67
CA PRO A 74 6.74 -22.14 7.27
C PRO A 74 5.78 -23.32 7.08
N LEU A 75 4.67 -23.10 6.38
CA LEU A 75 3.63 -24.10 6.16
C LEU A 75 3.69 -24.68 4.74
N GLY A 76 3.57 -23.83 3.72
CA GLY A 76 3.45 -24.25 2.35
C GLY A 76 4.06 -23.30 1.35
N VAL A 77 4.25 -23.77 0.12
CA VAL A 77 4.73 -22.98 -1.01
C VAL A 77 3.97 -23.37 -2.26
N ALA A 78 3.54 -22.39 -3.03
CA ALA A 78 2.93 -22.61 -4.34
C ALA A 78 3.60 -21.73 -5.40
N SER A 79 3.84 -22.29 -6.58
CA SER A 79 4.37 -21.56 -7.73
C SER A 79 3.27 -20.76 -8.41
N ALA A 80 3.59 -19.56 -8.91
CA ALA A 80 2.72 -18.73 -9.73
C ALA A 80 3.21 -18.68 -11.19
N GLN A 81 2.39 -18.12 -12.05
CA GLN A 81 2.81 -17.75 -13.40
C GLN A 81 3.81 -16.57 -13.33
N GLY A 82 4.84 -16.62 -14.20
CA GLY A 82 5.87 -15.58 -14.26
C GLY A 82 6.94 -15.72 -13.17
N ASN A 83 7.77 -14.69 -13.02
CA ASN A 83 8.92 -14.68 -12.12
C ASN A 83 9.14 -13.33 -11.43
N THR A 84 8.15 -12.46 -11.46
CA THR A 84 8.14 -11.14 -10.83
C THR A 84 6.88 -10.95 -9.98
N ASN A 85 6.52 -11.97 -9.20
CA ASN A 85 5.37 -11.88 -8.31
C ASN A 85 5.72 -10.93 -7.14
N ASN A 86 5.11 -9.77 -7.14
CA ASN A 86 5.40 -8.70 -6.20
C ASN A 86 4.43 -8.65 -5.04
N ASP A 87 3.15 -8.89 -5.31
CA ASP A 87 2.08 -8.73 -4.34
C ASP A 87 1.28 -10.02 -4.17
N VAL A 88 0.82 -10.25 -2.95
CA VAL A 88 -0.08 -11.36 -2.58
C VAL A 88 -1.22 -10.78 -1.76
N LYS A 89 -2.43 -11.22 -2.06
CA LYS A 89 -3.64 -10.92 -1.27
C LYS A 89 -4.39 -12.21 -0.96
N VAL A 90 -5.19 -12.18 0.10
CA VAL A 90 -5.98 -13.33 0.55
C VAL A 90 -7.34 -12.90 1.07
N SER A 91 -8.38 -13.68 0.76
CA SER A 91 -9.72 -13.54 1.32
C SER A 91 -10.39 -14.92 1.40
N GLY A 92 -10.71 -15.38 2.59
CA GLY A 92 -11.24 -16.72 2.82
C GLY A 92 -10.28 -17.80 2.31
N ASP A 93 -10.77 -18.69 1.45
CA ASP A 93 -10.00 -19.80 0.89
C ASP A 93 -9.28 -19.46 -0.42
N ILE A 94 -9.25 -18.19 -0.81
CA ILE A 94 -8.66 -17.73 -2.09
C ILE A 94 -7.49 -16.80 -1.82
N ALA A 95 -6.35 -17.08 -2.45
CA ALA A 95 -5.25 -16.12 -2.55
C ALA A 95 -4.94 -15.79 -4.01
N GLY A 96 -4.41 -14.59 -4.23
CA GLY A 96 -3.90 -14.12 -5.52
C GLY A 96 -2.44 -13.71 -5.42
N ALA A 97 -1.66 -13.95 -6.48
CA ALA A 97 -0.29 -13.42 -6.62
C ALA A 97 -0.18 -12.65 -7.93
N ALA A 98 0.12 -11.36 -7.83
CA ALA A 98 0.29 -10.46 -8.97
C ALA A 98 1.68 -10.57 -9.58
N ASN A 99 1.76 -10.79 -10.90
CA ASN A 99 2.99 -10.82 -11.65
C ASN A 99 3.20 -9.52 -12.43
N ASP A 100 4.18 -8.74 -12.02
CA ASP A 100 4.57 -7.44 -12.61
C ASP A 100 5.49 -7.59 -13.85
N GLY A 101 5.56 -8.77 -14.39
CA GLY A 101 6.37 -9.11 -15.56
C GLY A 101 5.56 -9.80 -16.64
N SER A 102 6.24 -10.60 -17.47
CA SER A 102 5.60 -11.39 -18.51
C SER A 102 5.54 -12.87 -18.10
N PRO A 103 4.37 -13.52 -18.22
CA PRO A 103 3.07 -12.98 -18.62
C PRO A 103 2.48 -12.08 -17.52
N GLY A 104 1.86 -10.96 -17.91
CA GLY A 104 1.13 -10.09 -17.00
C GLY A 104 -0.14 -10.75 -16.48
N GLY A 105 -0.46 -10.52 -15.22
CA GLY A 105 -1.70 -11.05 -14.66
C GLY A 105 -1.62 -11.46 -13.18
N VAL A 106 -2.65 -12.16 -12.74
CA VAL A 106 -2.76 -12.67 -11.35
C VAL A 106 -2.97 -14.18 -11.38
N THR A 107 -2.13 -14.89 -10.64
CA THR A 107 -2.32 -16.33 -10.39
C THR A 107 -3.16 -16.52 -9.14
N PHE A 108 -4.19 -17.34 -9.21
CA PHE A 108 -5.06 -17.64 -8.07
C PHE A 108 -4.78 -19.03 -7.50
N PHE A 109 -4.94 -19.13 -6.19
CA PHE A 109 -4.68 -20.33 -5.40
C PHE A 109 -5.87 -20.67 -4.52
N ASP A 110 -6.12 -21.94 -4.34
CA ASP A 110 -6.92 -22.48 -3.25
C ASP A 110 -6.00 -22.60 -2.01
N VAL A 111 -6.36 -21.89 -0.96
CA VAL A 111 -5.63 -21.85 0.32
C VAL A 111 -6.48 -22.30 1.50
N SER A 112 -7.53 -23.08 1.23
CA SER A 112 -8.36 -23.71 2.28
C SER A 112 -7.54 -24.55 3.27
N ASP A 113 -6.42 -25.12 2.80
CA ASP A 113 -5.35 -25.63 3.64
C ASP A 113 -4.07 -24.82 3.35
N PRO A 114 -3.70 -23.86 4.22
CA PRO A 114 -2.50 -23.06 4.01
C PRO A 114 -1.18 -23.85 4.04
N ALA A 115 -1.19 -25.09 4.51
CA ALA A 115 -0.02 -25.96 4.45
C ALA A 115 0.19 -26.60 3.07
N THR A 116 -0.87 -26.65 2.26
CA THR A 116 -0.84 -27.23 0.90
C THR A 116 -1.55 -26.32 -0.09
N PRO A 117 -1.07 -25.06 -0.30
CA PRO A 117 -1.68 -24.13 -1.23
C PRO A 117 -1.63 -24.67 -2.66
N GLU A 118 -2.76 -24.68 -3.36
CA GLU A 118 -2.87 -25.22 -4.71
C GLU A 118 -3.06 -24.13 -5.75
N GLN A 119 -2.15 -24.05 -6.73
CA GLN A 119 -2.35 -23.18 -7.89
C GLN A 119 -3.56 -23.67 -8.70
N ARG A 120 -4.48 -22.75 -9.02
CA ARG A 120 -5.68 -23.02 -9.81
C ARG A 120 -5.62 -22.25 -11.14
N GLY A 121 -6.19 -21.09 -11.25
CA GLY A 121 -6.30 -20.31 -12.47
C GLY A 121 -5.29 -19.17 -12.60
N PHE A 122 -5.33 -18.54 -13.77
CA PHE A 122 -4.54 -17.35 -14.08
C PHE A 122 -5.38 -16.36 -14.88
N TYR A 123 -5.57 -15.17 -14.35
CA TYR A 123 -6.16 -14.06 -15.08
C TYR A 123 -5.06 -13.28 -15.80
N SER A 124 -5.06 -13.32 -17.14
CA SER A 124 -4.03 -12.67 -17.95
C SER A 124 -4.40 -11.24 -18.33
N THR A 125 -3.45 -10.34 -18.22
CA THR A 125 -3.56 -8.93 -18.63
C THR A 125 -2.55 -8.61 -19.75
N PRO A 126 -2.76 -7.53 -20.53
CA PRO A 126 -1.81 -7.13 -21.58
C PRO A 126 -0.42 -6.80 -21.06
N ASP A 127 -0.33 -6.13 -19.92
CA ASP A 127 0.90 -5.75 -19.24
C ASP A 127 1.03 -6.44 -17.88
N GLY A 128 2.17 -6.26 -17.21
CA GLY A 128 2.36 -6.71 -15.83
C GLY A 128 1.31 -6.14 -14.88
N VAL A 129 0.97 -6.89 -13.86
CA VAL A 129 0.10 -6.45 -12.76
C VAL A 129 0.98 -6.19 -11.54
N HIS A 130 1.00 -4.93 -11.10
CA HIS A 130 1.78 -4.54 -9.94
C HIS A 130 1.06 -4.93 -8.64
N ASN A 131 -0.21 -4.57 -8.53
CA ASN A 131 -1.05 -4.86 -7.38
C ASN A 131 -2.47 -5.31 -7.77
N HIS A 132 -3.14 -5.93 -6.82
CA HIS A 132 -4.54 -6.36 -6.89
C HIS A 132 -5.11 -6.46 -5.48
N ASP A 133 -6.41 -6.70 -5.36
CA ASP A 133 -7.01 -7.18 -4.11
C ASP A 133 -7.95 -8.35 -4.38
N VAL A 134 -8.23 -9.13 -3.34
CA VAL A 134 -9.20 -10.25 -3.38
C VAL A 134 -10.18 -10.05 -2.26
N LYS A 135 -11.48 -10.01 -2.59
CA LYS A 135 -12.55 -9.80 -1.63
C LYS A 135 -13.82 -10.51 -2.08
N ASP A 136 -14.43 -11.28 -1.18
CA ASP A 136 -15.77 -11.87 -1.33
C ASP A 136 -15.98 -12.63 -2.66
N GLY A 137 -14.96 -13.36 -3.13
CA GLY A 137 -15.00 -14.16 -4.35
C GLY A 137 -14.74 -13.38 -5.65
N TYR A 138 -14.28 -12.14 -5.54
CA TYR A 138 -13.83 -11.33 -6.67
C TYR A 138 -12.37 -10.90 -6.49
N ALA A 139 -11.68 -10.65 -7.62
CA ALA A 139 -10.41 -9.95 -7.63
C ALA A 139 -10.57 -8.59 -8.32
N TYR A 140 -9.89 -7.60 -7.77
CA TYR A 140 -9.80 -6.24 -8.26
C TYR A 140 -8.36 -6.03 -8.75
N VAL A 141 -8.17 -6.01 -10.07
CA VAL A 141 -6.83 -6.10 -10.67
C VAL A 141 -6.43 -4.76 -11.25
N CYS A 142 -5.33 -4.20 -10.77
CA CYS A 142 -4.76 -2.95 -11.29
C CYS A 142 -4.12 -3.19 -12.66
N VAL A 143 -4.70 -2.60 -13.71
CA VAL A 143 -4.19 -2.67 -15.09
C VAL A 143 -3.77 -1.29 -15.52
N SER A 144 -2.46 -1.06 -15.61
CA SER A 144 -1.93 0.28 -15.87
C SER A 144 -1.82 0.64 -17.33
N ASN A 145 -1.65 -0.32 -18.23
CA ASN A 145 -1.41 -0.14 -19.66
C ASN A 145 -0.34 0.93 -19.98
N SER A 146 0.88 0.50 -20.15
CA SER A 146 2.06 1.35 -20.33
C SER A 146 2.28 1.83 -21.78
N GLU A 147 1.29 1.67 -22.69
CA GLU A 147 1.44 2.08 -24.10
C GLU A 147 1.65 3.60 -24.26
N ASP A 148 1.18 4.40 -23.33
CA ASP A 148 1.45 5.83 -23.27
C ASP A 148 2.05 6.28 -21.92
N ALA A 149 2.75 7.41 -21.94
CA ALA A 149 3.47 7.92 -20.78
C ALA A 149 2.56 8.46 -19.65
N SER A 150 1.27 8.67 -19.93
CA SER A 150 0.28 9.15 -18.96
C SER A 150 -0.50 8.01 -18.31
N PHE A 151 -0.39 6.79 -18.84
CA PHE A 151 -1.22 5.65 -18.44
C PHE A 151 -2.72 5.94 -18.58
N SER A 152 -3.11 6.61 -19.67
CA SER A 152 -4.49 7.09 -19.86
C SER A 152 -5.55 5.98 -19.92
N GLU A 153 -5.14 4.74 -20.11
CA GLU A 153 -6.03 3.56 -20.12
C GLU A 153 -5.99 2.79 -18.79
N ALA A 154 -5.42 3.40 -17.73
CA ALA A 154 -5.35 2.79 -16.41
C ALA A 154 -6.76 2.52 -15.84
N ARG A 155 -6.92 1.34 -15.26
CA ARG A 155 -8.20 0.84 -14.76
C ARG A 155 -8.04 -0.23 -13.69
N ILE A 156 -9.12 -0.54 -13.02
CA ILE A 156 -9.28 -1.81 -12.32
C ILE A 156 -10.16 -2.74 -13.16
N ASP A 157 -9.73 -3.99 -13.34
CA ASP A 157 -10.58 -5.07 -13.86
C ASP A 157 -11.21 -5.82 -12.68
N VAL A 158 -12.53 -6.02 -12.70
CA VAL A 158 -13.25 -6.84 -11.69
C VAL A 158 -13.40 -8.24 -12.24
N VAL A 159 -12.87 -9.22 -11.51
CA VAL A 159 -12.75 -10.61 -11.95
C VAL A 159 -13.50 -11.54 -11.02
N ASP A 160 -14.46 -12.29 -11.54
CA ASP A 160 -15.21 -13.32 -10.80
C ASP A 160 -14.30 -14.54 -10.58
N LEU A 161 -14.20 -14.96 -9.32
CA LEU A 161 -13.42 -16.11 -8.85
C LEU A 161 -14.30 -17.29 -8.40
N SER A 162 -15.59 -17.29 -8.73
CA SER A 162 -16.50 -18.41 -8.41
C SER A 162 -16.02 -19.74 -9.03
N ASN A 163 -15.28 -19.68 -10.13
CA ASN A 163 -14.51 -20.76 -10.69
C ASN A 163 -13.02 -20.41 -10.75
N LEU A 164 -12.27 -20.83 -9.74
CA LEU A 164 -10.83 -20.53 -9.68
C LEU A 164 -10.00 -21.09 -10.84
N ASP A 165 -10.48 -22.13 -11.53
CA ASP A 165 -9.76 -22.70 -12.67
C ASP A 165 -9.94 -21.87 -13.96
N ASP A 166 -10.93 -20.97 -14.00
CA ASP A 166 -11.24 -20.10 -15.15
C ASP A 166 -11.75 -18.74 -14.67
N PRO A 167 -10.86 -17.90 -14.05
CA PRO A 167 -11.23 -16.57 -13.56
C PRO A 167 -11.68 -15.67 -14.72
N THR A 168 -12.83 -15.03 -14.57
CA THR A 168 -13.49 -14.31 -15.68
C THR A 168 -13.74 -12.84 -15.32
N LYS A 169 -13.30 -11.92 -16.18
CA LYS A 169 -13.63 -10.50 -16.02
C LYS A 169 -15.11 -10.26 -16.22
N VAL A 170 -15.77 -9.63 -15.23
CA VAL A 170 -17.19 -9.25 -15.27
C VAL A 170 -17.38 -7.78 -15.61
N SER A 171 -16.48 -6.91 -15.17
CA SER A 171 -16.54 -5.47 -15.45
C SER A 171 -15.15 -4.82 -15.38
N GLU A 172 -15.10 -3.53 -15.61
CA GLU A 172 -13.92 -2.69 -15.37
C GLU A 172 -14.34 -1.26 -15.02
N TRP A 173 -13.53 -0.57 -14.25
CA TRP A 173 -13.66 0.86 -14.01
C TRP A 173 -12.40 1.58 -14.51
N ARG A 174 -12.55 2.55 -15.44
CA ARG A 174 -11.44 3.28 -16.06
C ARG A 174 -11.45 4.73 -15.63
N LEU A 175 -10.29 5.23 -15.22
CA LEU A 175 -10.12 6.66 -14.90
C LEU A 175 -10.57 7.56 -16.07
N ARG A 176 -10.18 7.22 -17.29
CA ARG A 176 -10.46 8.01 -18.50
C ARG A 176 -11.94 8.15 -18.84
N ASP A 177 -12.75 7.14 -18.57
CA ASP A 177 -14.17 7.16 -18.92
C ASP A 177 -14.96 8.09 -18.01
N HIS A 178 -14.44 8.34 -16.81
CA HIS A 178 -15.07 9.19 -15.80
C HIS A 178 -14.39 10.56 -15.68
N TYR A 179 -13.06 10.62 -15.80
CA TYR A 179 -12.23 11.82 -15.64
C TYR A 179 -11.24 11.99 -16.80
N PRO A 180 -11.72 12.24 -18.03
CA PRO A 180 -10.89 12.18 -19.23
C PRO A 180 -9.74 13.20 -19.25
N GLU A 181 -9.95 14.41 -18.69
CA GLU A 181 -8.90 15.42 -18.66
C GLU A 181 -7.81 15.05 -17.63
N MET A 182 -8.20 14.51 -16.47
CA MET A 182 -7.25 14.04 -15.48
C MET A 182 -6.44 12.86 -15.99
N ALA A 183 -7.08 11.89 -16.64
CA ALA A 183 -6.41 10.73 -17.23
C ALA A 183 -5.36 11.10 -18.29
N LEU A 184 -5.53 12.25 -18.97
CA LEU A 184 -4.60 12.76 -19.98
C LEU A 184 -3.57 13.73 -19.43
N ALA A 185 -3.74 14.17 -18.18
CA ALA A 185 -2.81 15.07 -17.49
C ALA A 185 -2.01 14.29 -16.44
N GLY A 186 -0.71 14.56 -16.30
CA GLY A 186 0.12 13.86 -15.32
C GLY A 186 0.43 12.41 -15.67
N ILE A 187 0.64 11.58 -14.64
CA ILE A 187 1.00 10.17 -14.75
C ILE A 187 0.11 9.41 -13.77
N ASN A 188 -0.75 8.55 -14.30
CA ASN A 188 -1.89 8.01 -13.57
C ASN A 188 -2.03 6.48 -13.69
N PRO A 189 -1.00 5.66 -13.35
CA PRO A 189 -1.20 4.21 -13.30
C PRO A 189 -2.25 3.87 -12.24
N ALA A 190 -3.05 2.84 -12.45
CA ALA A 190 -3.75 2.17 -11.37
C ALA A 190 -2.71 1.40 -10.56
N HIS A 191 -2.22 1.99 -9.47
CA HIS A 191 -1.01 1.50 -8.82
C HIS A 191 -1.29 0.42 -7.78
N ASP A 192 -2.24 0.65 -6.91
CA ASP A 192 -2.67 -0.31 -5.89
C ASP A 192 -4.20 -0.29 -5.77
N VAL A 193 -4.76 -1.19 -5.01
CA VAL A 193 -6.17 -1.22 -4.64
C VAL A 193 -6.33 -1.90 -3.29
N SER A 194 -7.18 -1.34 -2.44
CA SER A 194 -7.65 -2.00 -1.23
C SER A 194 -9.18 -1.98 -1.18
N VAL A 195 -9.78 -3.12 -0.93
CA VAL A 195 -11.24 -3.24 -0.82
C VAL A 195 -11.63 -3.37 0.64
N HIS A 196 -12.34 -2.38 1.15
CA HIS A 196 -12.90 -2.38 2.49
C HIS A 196 -14.43 -2.30 2.40
N ASP A 197 -15.09 -3.25 3.03
CA ASP A 197 -16.51 -3.51 2.81
C ASP A 197 -16.82 -3.66 1.31
N GLU A 198 -17.58 -2.78 0.74
CA GLU A 198 -17.98 -2.77 -0.67
C GLU A 198 -17.35 -1.62 -1.45
N ILE A 199 -16.30 -0.98 -0.91
CA ILE A 199 -15.60 0.15 -1.54
C ILE A 199 -14.17 -0.25 -1.89
N ALA A 200 -13.78 -0.09 -3.15
CA ALA A 200 -12.43 -0.21 -3.64
C ALA A 200 -11.75 1.17 -3.66
N TYR A 201 -10.68 1.35 -2.89
CA TYR A 201 -9.87 2.56 -2.87
C TYR A 201 -8.70 2.39 -3.82
N VAL A 202 -8.68 3.17 -4.89
CA VAL A 202 -7.73 3.01 -6.00
C VAL A 202 -6.89 4.28 -6.16
N PRO A 203 -5.61 4.28 -5.77
CA PRO A 203 -4.71 5.37 -6.04
C PRO A 203 -4.25 5.38 -7.50
N PHE A 204 -4.40 6.53 -8.16
CA PHE A 204 -3.98 6.80 -9.53
C PHE A 204 -2.90 7.89 -9.57
N TRP A 205 -1.89 7.78 -8.77
CA TRP A 205 -0.77 8.72 -8.67
C TRP A 205 -1.20 10.21 -8.71
N ASP A 206 -0.89 10.94 -9.82
CA ASP A 206 -1.18 12.37 -9.96
C ASP A 206 -2.69 12.66 -9.97
N ALA A 207 -3.52 11.73 -10.38
CA ALA A 207 -4.97 11.86 -10.34
C ALA A 207 -5.56 11.67 -8.95
N GLY A 208 -4.75 11.32 -7.95
CA GLY A 208 -5.23 11.08 -6.60
C GLY A 208 -5.86 9.71 -6.40
N THR A 209 -6.63 9.55 -5.35
CA THR A 209 -7.27 8.28 -4.97
C THR A 209 -8.79 8.35 -5.21
N VAL A 210 -9.31 7.39 -5.97
CA VAL A 210 -10.75 7.25 -6.23
C VAL A 210 -11.31 6.12 -5.37
N ALA A 211 -12.40 6.39 -4.65
CA ALA A 211 -13.22 5.37 -4.01
C ALA A 211 -14.31 4.91 -4.98
N VAL A 212 -14.35 3.62 -5.27
CA VAL A 212 -15.28 3.00 -6.22
C VAL A 212 -16.17 2.03 -5.45
N ASP A 213 -17.48 2.25 -5.46
CA ASP A 213 -18.47 1.30 -4.97
C ASP A 213 -18.47 0.08 -5.89
N VAL A 214 -18.25 -1.08 -5.32
CA VAL A 214 -18.19 -2.38 -5.98
C VAL A 214 -19.21 -3.37 -5.38
N SER A 215 -20.24 -2.85 -4.69
CA SER A 215 -21.36 -3.64 -4.15
C SER A 215 -22.10 -4.42 -5.25
N ASP A 216 -22.15 -3.83 -6.46
CA ASP A 216 -22.47 -4.55 -7.69
C ASP A 216 -21.20 -4.70 -8.54
N PRO A 217 -20.55 -5.87 -8.52
CA PRO A 217 -19.31 -6.08 -9.26
C PRO A 217 -19.44 -5.95 -10.78
N GLU A 218 -20.67 -5.99 -11.33
CA GLU A 218 -20.92 -5.79 -12.77
C GLU A 218 -21.03 -4.29 -13.14
N GLU A 219 -21.34 -3.41 -12.16
CA GLU A 219 -21.54 -1.95 -12.38
C GLU A 219 -20.77 -1.10 -11.35
N PRO A 220 -19.41 -1.12 -11.32
CA PRO A 220 -18.62 -0.34 -10.37
C PRO A 220 -18.79 1.18 -10.61
N VAL A 221 -18.94 1.94 -9.51
CA VAL A 221 -19.29 3.38 -9.56
C VAL A 221 -18.39 4.20 -8.64
N ALA A 222 -17.78 5.29 -9.13
CA ALA A 222 -17.02 6.21 -8.28
C ALA A 222 -17.95 6.96 -7.32
N VAL A 223 -17.60 6.94 -6.02
CA VAL A 223 -18.39 7.54 -4.92
C VAL A 223 -17.61 8.58 -4.11
N ALA A 224 -16.28 8.57 -4.16
CA ALA A 224 -15.45 9.64 -3.59
C ALA A 224 -14.15 9.80 -4.37
N HIS A 225 -13.53 10.97 -4.27
CA HIS A 225 -12.24 11.28 -4.89
C HIS A 225 -11.46 12.25 -4.02
N VAL A 226 -10.26 11.87 -3.61
CA VAL A 226 -9.40 12.66 -2.74
C VAL A 226 -8.01 12.83 -3.36
N GLY A 227 -7.27 13.86 -2.93
CA GLY A 227 -5.87 14.04 -3.31
C GLY A 227 -5.62 14.42 -4.77
N ALA A 228 -6.66 14.67 -5.57
CA ALA A 228 -6.50 15.07 -6.96
C ALA A 228 -5.71 16.38 -7.09
N LEU A 229 -4.72 16.40 -7.97
CA LEU A 229 -3.96 17.60 -8.25
C LEU A 229 -4.75 18.60 -9.07
N GLU A 230 -4.57 19.90 -8.80
CA GLU A 230 -5.07 20.96 -9.68
C GLU A 230 -4.27 21.06 -10.97
N ASP A 231 -4.86 21.55 -12.06
CA ASP A 231 -4.21 21.73 -13.38
C ASP A 231 -2.89 22.49 -13.34
N ALA A 232 -2.76 23.43 -12.40
CA ALA A 232 -1.54 24.23 -12.25
C ALA A 232 -0.32 23.41 -11.79
N ASP A 233 -0.57 22.28 -11.13
CA ASP A 233 0.43 21.41 -10.55
C ASP A 233 0.76 20.23 -11.46
N ILE A 234 -0.15 19.92 -12.41
CA ILE A 234 0.02 18.86 -13.41
C ILE A 234 0.67 19.47 -14.67
N ALA A 235 1.99 19.43 -14.75
CA ALA A 235 2.66 19.78 -15.99
C ALA A 235 2.63 18.60 -16.98
N PRO A 236 2.40 18.81 -18.29
CA PRO A 236 2.55 17.76 -19.28
C PRO A 236 3.95 17.14 -19.16
N ARG A 237 4.01 15.85 -18.89
CA ARG A 237 5.29 15.15 -18.68
C ARG A 237 5.59 14.27 -19.88
N SER A 238 6.79 14.38 -20.43
CA SER A 238 7.29 13.44 -21.41
C SER A 238 7.80 12.16 -20.72
N THR A 239 7.90 11.05 -21.47
CA THR A 239 8.46 9.80 -20.93
C THR A 239 9.86 9.99 -20.35
N THR A 240 10.66 10.93 -20.88
CA THR A 240 11.98 11.26 -20.35
C THR A 240 11.88 12.04 -19.04
N GLU A 241 10.89 12.91 -18.93
CA GLU A 241 10.59 13.63 -17.68
C GLU A 241 9.97 12.72 -16.63
N PHE A 242 9.25 11.68 -17.04
CA PHE A 242 8.79 10.64 -16.14
C PHE A 242 9.95 10.03 -15.35
N TYR A 243 10.95 9.51 -16.02
CA TYR A 243 12.09 8.89 -15.35
C TYR A 243 12.99 9.88 -14.61
N SER A 244 12.99 11.16 -14.98
CA SER A 244 13.75 12.21 -14.30
C SER A 244 12.97 12.92 -13.18
N ARG A 245 11.64 12.84 -13.20
CA ARG A 245 10.72 13.47 -12.24
C ARG A 245 9.72 12.51 -11.61
N TYR A 246 9.99 11.23 -11.66
CA TYR A 246 9.32 10.18 -10.89
C TYR A 246 9.22 10.49 -9.39
N ILE A 247 9.60 11.65 -9.05
CA ILE A 247 10.15 12.12 -7.81
C ILE A 247 9.33 13.27 -7.24
N GLY A 248 8.46 13.87 -8.00
CA GLY A 248 7.96 15.17 -7.58
C GLY A 248 6.57 15.10 -7.01
N ALA A 249 6.47 15.22 -5.70
CA ALA A 249 5.21 15.65 -5.07
C ALA A 249 4.81 17.06 -5.57
N PRO A 250 3.56 17.45 -5.54
CA PRO A 250 2.44 16.70 -4.98
C PRO A 250 1.93 15.65 -5.96
N GLY A 251 1.24 14.63 -5.46
CA GLY A 251 0.74 13.49 -6.23
C GLY A 251 1.48 12.21 -5.88
N ASN A 252 1.47 11.26 -6.79
CA ASN A 252 2.04 9.94 -6.58
C ASN A 252 1.31 9.15 -5.47
N ASP A 253 -0.01 9.32 -5.35
CA ASP A 253 -0.81 8.46 -4.48
C ASP A 253 -0.52 7.00 -4.83
N HIS A 254 -0.03 6.25 -3.85
CA HIS A 254 0.56 4.94 -4.07
C HIS A 254 -0.29 3.82 -3.49
N PHE A 255 -0.61 3.94 -2.21
CA PHE A 255 -1.41 3.00 -1.46
C PHE A 255 -2.42 3.76 -0.61
N ALA A 256 -3.67 3.33 -0.64
CA ALA A 256 -4.75 3.93 0.11
C ALA A 256 -5.53 2.85 0.86
N MET A 257 -5.79 3.07 2.15
CA MET A 257 -6.52 2.14 2.99
C MET A 257 -7.33 2.92 4.04
N PRO A 258 -8.64 2.63 4.20
CA PRO A 258 -9.42 3.24 5.26
C PRO A 258 -9.08 2.63 6.62
N THR A 259 -9.36 3.37 7.68
CA THR A 259 -9.38 2.82 9.04
C THR A 259 -10.46 1.72 9.16
N PRO A 260 -10.35 0.79 10.12
CA PRO A 260 -11.31 -0.31 10.27
C PRO A 260 -12.78 0.12 10.46
N ASP A 261 -13.00 1.34 10.97
CA ASP A 261 -14.33 1.95 11.10
C ASP A 261 -14.82 2.65 9.81
N GLY A 262 -13.97 2.75 8.77
CA GLY A 262 -14.26 3.44 7.52
C GLY A 262 -14.30 4.96 7.60
N GLU A 263 -14.11 5.56 8.80
CA GLU A 263 -14.28 7.00 8.99
C GLU A 263 -13.12 7.84 8.46
N HIS A 264 -11.91 7.26 8.30
CA HIS A 264 -10.76 7.97 7.78
C HIS A 264 -10.04 7.15 6.70
N LEU A 265 -9.53 7.84 5.68
CA LEU A 265 -8.72 7.26 4.62
C LEU A 265 -7.27 7.74 4.75
N PHE A 266 -6.34 6.80 4.85
CA PHE A 266 -4.91 7.06 4.80
C PHE A 266 -4.42 6.85 3.38
N VAL A 267 -3.71 7.83 2.83
CA VAL A 267 -3.17 7.78 1.47
C VAL A 267 -1.68 8.06 1.52
N GLY A 268 -0.88 7.06 1.18
CA GLY A 268 0.57 7.15 1.12
C GLY A 268 1.05 7.54 -0.28
N ALA A 269 2.10 8.36 -0.35
CA ALA A 269 2.72 8.75 -1.60
C ALA A 269 4.06 8.06 -1.82
N GLU A 270 4.27 7.43 -2.98
CA GLU A 270 5.56 6.86 -3.36
C GLU A 270 6.38 7.87 -4.16
N THR A 271 7.43 8.39 -3.55
CA THR A 271 8.30 9.38 -4.17
C THR A 271 9.76 9.00 -3.97
N TYR A 272 10.53 9.05 -5.04
CA TYR A 272 11.94 8.67 -5.02
C TYR A 272 12.85 9.87 -4.75
N PRO A 273 14.08 9.67 -4.20
CA PRO A 273 15.03 10.75 -3.98
C PRO A 273 15.38 11.44 -5.29
N ASP A 274 15.41 12.79 -5.29
CA ASP A 274 15.86 13.57 -6.43
C ASP A 274 17.35 13.27 -6.72
N PRO A 275 17.68 12.67 -7.89
CA PRO A 275 19.07 12.38 -8.26
C PRO A 275 19.92 13.65 -8.44
N THR A 276 19.29 14.83 -8.56
CA THR A 276 20.00 16.12 -8.69
C THR A 276 20.37 16.72 -7.35
N GLY A 277 19.86 16.19 -6.23
CA GLY A 277 20.15 16.65 -4.89
C GLY A 277 19.53 17.99 -4.51
N THR A 278 18.48 18.43 -5.21
CA THR A 278 17.72 19.62 -4.85
C THR A 278 16.74 19.34 -3.72
N ALA A 279 16.30 20.36 -3.01
CA ALA A 279 15.51 20.23 -1.80
C ALA A 279 14.25 19.36 -2.00
N ILE A 280 14.04 18.43 -1.07
CA ILE A 280 12.82 17.60 -1.02
C ILE A 280 11.65 18.50 -0.63
N PRO A 281 10.55 18.52 -1.38
CA PRO A 281 9.33 19.23 -0.99
C PRO A 281 8.82 18.79 0.40
N GLU A 282 8.24 19.70 1.17
CA GLU A 282 7.77 19.45 2.55
C GLU A 282 6.77 18.31 2.68
N ARG A 283 6.09 17.89 1.59
CA ARG A 283 5.11 16.80 1.57
C ARG A 283 5.56 15.58 0.76
N HIS A 284 6.84 15.40 0.60
CA HIS A 284 7.39 14.36 -0.24
C HIS A 284 7.34 12.98 0.45
N GLY A 285 6.62 12.04 -0.13
CA GLY A 285 6.61 10.63 0.29
C GLY A 285 5.91 10.34 1.62
N GLY A 286 5.14 11.29 2.15
CA GLY A 286 4.40 11.12 3.40
C GLY A 286 3.03 10.48 3.20
N ILE A 287 2.21 10.52 4.25
CA ILE A 287 0.85 9.98 4.26
C ILE A 287 -0.12 11.10 4.58
N GLN A 288 -1.15 11.26 3.77
CA GLN A 288 -2.27 12.15 4.01
C GLN A 288 -3.39 11.37 4.69
N VAL A 289 -4.06 11.99 5.65
CA VAL A 289 -5.21 11.42 6.37
C VAL A 289 -6.43 12.26 6.06
N TYR A 290 -7.44 11.66 5.46
CA TYR A 290 -8.70 12.30 5.09
C TYR A 290 -9.81 11.86 6.03
N ASP A 291 -10.67 12.78 6.47
CA ASP A 291 -11.91 12.48 7.18
C ASP A 291 -13.00 12.16 6.14
N MET A 292 -13.48 10.92 6.15
CA MET A 292 -14.49 10.40 5.22
C MET A 292 -15.88 10.34 5.86
N SER A 293 -16.01 10.68 7.13
CA SER A 293 -17.23 10.47 7.92
C SER A 293 -18.45 11.23 7.42
N ASP A 294 -18.23 12.38 6.77
CA ASP A 294 -19.30 13.22 6.20
C ASP A 294 -19.60 12.90 4.72
N LEU A 295 -18.88 11.96 4.09
CA LEU A 295 -19.09 11.61 2.69
C LEU A 295 -20.22 10.58 2.53
N ASP A 296 -21.07 10.82 1.52
CA ASP A 296 -22.08 9.86 1.08
C ASP A 296 -21.46 8.87 0.08
N LEU A 297 -20.88 7.79 0.58
CA LEU A 297 -20.30 6.73 -0.24
C LEU A 297 -21.34 5.81 -0.92
N SER A 298 -22.64 6.10 -0.77
CA SER A 298 -23.72 5.36 -1.42
C SER A 298 -24.21 6.00 -2.73
N SER A 299 -23.69 7.17 -3.08
CA SER A 299 -24.13 7.93 -4.25
C SER A 299 -22.97 8.24 -5.19
N PRO A 300 -23.18 8.13 -6.52
CA PRO A 300 -22.16 8.48 -7.52
C PRO A 300 -21.71 9.93 -7.38
N ILE A 301 -20.42 10.19 -7.53
CA ILE A 301 -19.89 11.55 -7.59
C ILE A 301 -20.42 12.26 -8.84
N ALA A 302 -20.92 13.48 -8.67
CA ALA A 302 -21.23 14.35 -9.80
C ALA A 302 -19.94 14.82 -10.48
N THR A 303 -19.91 14.83 -11.81
CA THR A 303 -18.81 15.35 -12.61
C THR A 303 -19.24 16.56 -13.41
N GLU A 304 -18.31 17.46 -13.68
CA GLU A 304 -18.54 18.59 -14.59
C GLU A 304 -18.74 18.07 -16.02
N ALA A 305 -19.88 18.38 -16.63
CA ALA A 305 -20.25 17.87 -17.95
C ALA A 305 -19.26 18.21 -19.08
N GLN A 306 -18.38 19.18 -18.89
CA GLN A 306 -17.43 19.68 -19.89
C GLN A 306 -16.01 19.12 -19.71
N THR A 307 -15.59 18.87 -18.48
CA THR A 307 -14.22 18.47 -18.14
C THR A 307 -14.14 17.05 -17.61
N GLY A 308 -15.27 16.47 -17.19
CA GLY A 308 -15.31 15.19 -16.52
C GLY A 308 -14.63 15.20 -15.13
N ARG A 309 -14.39 16.40 -14.56
CA ARG A 309 -13.80 16.52 -13.24
C ARG A 309 -14.83 16.34 -12.14
N PRO A 310 -14.44 15.81 -10.99
CA PRO A 310 -15.31 15.79 -9.83
C PRO A 310 -15.76 17.21 -9.49
N VAL A 311 -17.05 17.42 -9.37
CA VAL A 311 -17.65 18.68 -8.87
C VAL A 311 -18.02 18.57 -7.40
N ASP A 312 -17.35 17.74 -6.66
CA ASP A 312 -17.64 17.67 -5.25
C ASP A 312 -16.98 18.83 -4.51
N PRO A 313 -17.75 19.86 -4.10
CA PRO A 313 -17.22 20.94 -3.28
C PRO A 313 -16.87 20.46 -1.86
N THR A 314 -17.14 19.20 -1.56
CA THR A 314 -16.91 18.56 -0.27
C THR A 314 -15.77 17.56 -0.33
N ALA A 315 -14.97 17.51 -1.43
CA ALA A 315 -13.74 16.72 -1.43
C ALA A 315 -12.95 17.04 -0.15
N PRO A 316 -12.74 16.09 0.74
CA PRO A 316 -12.17 16.39 2.05
C PRO A 316 -10.74 16.89 1.88
N GLU A 317 -10.42 17.97 2.58
CA GLU A 317 -9.03 18.35 2.79
C GLU A 317 -8.40 17.38 3.80
N PRO A 318 -7.10 17.05 3.69
CA PRO A 318 -6.49 16.17 4.65
C PRO A 318 -6.50 16.80 6.05
N VAL A 319 -6.97 16.05 7.04
CA VAL A 319 -7.03 16.47 8.44
C VAL A 319 -5.69 16.30 9.15
N ALA A 320 -4.81 15.44 8.62
CA ALA A 320 -3.45 15.25 9.11
C ALA A 320 -2.49 14.86 7.98
N TYR A 321 -1.19 15.04 8.25
CA TYR A 321 -0.10 14.59 7.41
C TYR A 321 1.01 13.97 8.24
N ILE A 322 1.39 12.74 7.90
CA ILE A 322 2.52 12.04 8.51
C ILE A 322 3.72 12.20 7.56
N PRO A 323 4.77 12.95 7.93
CA PRO A 323 5.91 13.17 7.08
C PRO A 323 6.77 11.90 6.92
N ALA A 324 7.45 11.79 5.79
CA ALA A 324 8.49 10.77 5.62
C ALA A 324 9.58 10.93 6.69
N PRO A 325 10.15 9.81 7.22
CA PRO A 325 11.20 9.87 8.22
C PRO A 325 12.44 10.65 7.73
N GLU A 326 13.09 11.39 8.61
CA GLU A 326 14.32 12.10 8.28
C GLU A 326 15.55 11.16 8.18
N GLU A 327 15.52 10.05 8.92
CA GLU A 327 16.57 9.03 8.91
C GLU A 327 16.13 7.76 8.17
N PRO A 328 17.03 7.05 7.46
CA PRO A 328 18.44 7.39 7.23
C PRO A 328 18.61 8.63 6.33
N ALA A 329 19.81 9.21 6.37
CA ALA A 329 20.13 10.49 5.72
C ALA A 329 19.77 10.55 4.22
N TYR A 330 19.71 11.77 3.70
CA TYR A 330 19.44 12.11 2.32
C TYR A 330 20.04 11.13 1.27
N GLY A 331 19.24 10.78 0.28
CA GLY A 331 19.59 9.84 -0.78
C GLY A 331 19.05 8.41 -0.56
N ALA A 332 18.60 8.08 0.64
CA ALA A 332 17.87 6.85 0.88
C ALA A 332 16.42 6.96 0.42
N LEU A 333 15.85 5.86 -0.08
CA LEU A 333 14.43 5.76 -0.36
C LEU A 333 13.68 5.67 0.97
N ARG A 334 12.83 6.65 1.27
CA ARG A 334 12.19 6.80 2.59
C ARG A 334 10.70 7.12 2.52
N CYS A 335 10.11 7.17 1.34
CA CYS A 335 8.67 7.39 1.21
C CYS A 335 7.86 6.26 1.84
N SER A 336 6.59 6.54 2.11
CA SER A 336 5.66 5.52 2.56
C SER A 336 5.50 4.42 1.51
N HIS A 337 5.25 3.22 2.00
CA HIS A 337 4.82 2.09 1.18
C HIS A 337 3.59 1.46 1.83
N ASN A 338 3.37 0.15 1.68
CA ASN A 338 2.14 -0.46 2.19
C ASN A 338 2.12 -0.53 3.72
N PHE A 339 0.96 -0.29 4.28
CA PHE A 339 0.71 -0.15 5.71
C PHE A 339 -0.53 -0.95 6.15
N ASP A 340 -0.79 -0.96 7.45
CA ASP A 340 -1.90 -1.66 8.08
C ASP A 340 -2.33 -0.98 9.39
N PHE A 341 -3.47 -1.38 9.92
CA PHE A 341 -4.02 -0.90 11.19
C PHE A 341 -4.22 -2.06 12.16
N ASN A 342 -4.27 -1.76 13.46
CA ASN A 342 -4.86 -2.71 14.40
C ASN A 342 -6.39 -2.74 14.23
N GLU A 343 -7.01 -3.83 14.68
CA GLU A 343 -8.47 -4.03 14.58
C GLU A 343 -9.29 -2.89 15.23
N ALA A 344 -8.76 -2.29 16.29
CA ALA A 344 -9.41 -1.17 16.98
C ALA A 344 -9.29 0.18 16.24
N GLY A 345 -8.48 0.28 15.19
CA GLY A 345 -8.23 1.52 14.46
C GLY A 345 -7.54 2.60 15.30
N THR A 346 -6.81 2.21 16.34
CA THR A 346 -6.09 3.14 17.24
C THR A 346 -4.58 3.15 16.99
N GLU A 347 -4.07 2.18 16.27
CA GLU A 347 -2.66 2.09 15.91
C GLU A 347 -2.52 1.84 14.41
N PHE A 348 -1.49 2.44 13.84
CA PHE A 348 -1.15 2.43 12.44
C PHE A 348 0.30 1.99 12.25
N TYR A 349 0.56 1.05 11.35
CA TYR A 349 1.88 0.47 11.10
C TYR A 349 2.25 0.68 9.63
N CYS A 350 3.34 1.38 9.38
CA CYS A 350 3.75 1.72 8.02
C CYS A 350 5.19 1.29 7.74
N SER A 351 5.40 0.76 6.56
CA SER A 351 6.73 0.61 5.98
C SER A 351 7.14 1.90 5.27
N TRP A 352 8.39 2.31 5.42
CA TRP A 352 8.97 3.52 4.85
C TRP A 352 10.22 3.20 4.03
N TYR A 353 10.20 2.08 3.30
CA TYR A 353 11.38 1.57 2.63
C TYR A 353 12.60 1.53 3.56
N GLN A 354 13.69 2.26 3.22
CA GLN A 354 14.88 2.36 4.08
C GLN A 354 14.65 3.17 5.36
N GLY A 355 13.56 3.94 5.43
CA GLY A 355 13.08 4.58 6.66
C GLY A 355 12.55 3.60 7.71
N GLY A 356 12.42 2.33 7.34
CA GLY A 356 12.09 1.23 8.25
C GLY A 356 10.60 0.98 8.42
N VAL A 357 10.26 0.27 9.50
CA VAL A 357 8.89 0.04 9.96
C VAL A 357 8.60 0.98 11.13
N ARG A 358 7.46 1.66 11.10
CA ARG A 358 7.07 2.60 12.15
C ARG A 358 5.65 2.34 12.61
N ALA A 359 5.42 2.51 13.91
CA ALA A 359 4.11 2.47 14.54
C ALA A 359 3.70 3.87 15.00
N TYR A 360 2.43 4.17 14.83
CA TYR A 360 1.83 5.43 15.25
C TYR A 360 0.59 5.17 16.11
N ASP A 361 0.43 5.93 17.18
CA ASP A 361 -0.85 6.09 17.85
C ASP A 361 -1.70 7.06 17.01
N ILE A 362 -2.87 6.58 16.59
CA ILE A 362 -3.84 7.32 15.79
C ILE A 362 -5.19 7.44 16.50
N SER A 363 -5.22 7.31 17.83
CA SER A 363 -6.42 7.54 18.64
C SER A 363 -6.99 8.95 18.42
N ASP A 364 -6.13 9.92 18.15
CA ASP A 364 -6.47 11.22 17.57
C ASP A 364 -5.96 11.26 16.11
N ARG A 365 -6.84 10.98 15.17
CA ARG A 365 -6.49 10.89 13.74
C ARG A 365 -6.05 12.22 13.12
N SER A 366 -6.38 13.34 13.78
CA SER A 366 -5.90 14.67 13.40
C SER A 366 -4.48 14.97 13.87
N ASN A 367 -3.94 14.12 14.76
CA ASN A 367 -2.61 14.29 15.34
C ASN A 367 -1.89 12.93 15.55
N PRO A 368 -1.61 12.17 14.47
CA PRO A 368 -0.87 10.92 14.57
C PRO A 368 0.47 11.09 15.27
N CYS A 369 0.80 10.20 16.21
CA CYS A 369 2.02 10.27 17.00
C CYS A 369 2.86 9.00 16.82
N GLU A 370 4.12 9.12 16.37
CA GLU A 370 5.02 7.98 16.27
C GLU A 370 5.32 7.42 17.67
N VAL A 371 5.09 6.13 17.86
CA VAL A 371 5.29 5.41 19.12
C VAL A 371 6.37 4.33 19.04
N GLY A 372 6.84 4.01 17.86
CA GLY A 372 7.93 3.06 17.69
C GLY A 372 8.49 3.05 16.27
N SER A 373 9.78 2.79 16.16
CA SER A 373 10.46 2.67 14.87
C SER A 373 11.51 1.56 14.89
N PHE A 374 11.67 0.91 13.75
CA PHE A 374 12.73 -0.07 13.50
C PHE A 374 13.30 0.17 12.10
N VAL A 375 14.60 0.41 12.01
CA VAL A 375 15.34 0.55 10.76
C VAL A 375 16.28 -0.64 10.62
N SER A 376 16.29 -1.30 9.46
CA SER A 376 17.18 -2.43 9.22
C SER A 376 18.64 -2.01 9.35
N PRO A 377 19.45 -2.70 10.19
CA PRO A 377 20.88 -2.39 10.33
C PRO A 377 21.67 -2.52 9.03
N ASP A 378 21.20 -3.36 8.12
CA ASP A 378 21.83 -3.60 6.81
C ASP A 378 21.34 -2.63 5.74
N GLY A 379 20.43 -1.68 6.09
CA GLY A 379 19.83 -0.71 5.17
C GLY A 379 18.84 -1.34 4.19
N GLN A 380 18.32 -2.55 4.48
CA GLN A 380 17.30 -3.18 3.64
C GLN A 380 16.00 -2.38 3.68
N PRO A 381 15.38 -2.12 2.53
CA PRO A 381 14.10 -1.43 2.47
C PRO A 381 12.97 -2.39 2.83
N PHE A 382 11.95 -1.86 3.52
CA PHE A 382 10.71 -2.58 3.80
C PHE A 382 9.66 -2.25 2.77
N TRP A 383 8.92 -3.27 2.33
CA TRP A 383 7.82 -3.14 1.36
C TRP A 383 6.46 -3.00 2.01
N ARG A 384 6.22 -3.76 3.08
CA ARG A 384 4.97 -3.75 3.82
C ARG A 384 5.20 -3.89 5.32
N ALA A 385 4.39 -3.17 6.10
CA ALA A 385 4.16 -3.44 7.51
C ALA A 385 2.76 -4.01 7.68
N ALA A 386 2.60 -5.07 8.45
CA ALA A 386 1.32 -5.71 8.74
C ALA A 386 1.14 -5.90 10.24
N ASN A 387 -0.06 -5.63 10.75
CA ASN A 387 -0.43 -5.92 12.13
C ASN A 387 -0.56 -7.44 12.33
N LEU A 388 0.09 -7.99 13.36
CA LEU A 388 -0.12 -9.38 13.79
C LEU A 388 -0.91 -9.38 15.09
N PRO A 389 -2.23 -9.67 15.06
CA PRO A 389 -3.06 -9.72 16.27
C PRO A 389 -2.63 -10.88 17.16
N HIS A 390 -2.24 -10.58 18.40
CA HIS A 390 -1.85 -11.61 19.37
C HIS A 390 -2.13 -11.22 20.82
N GLU A 391 -2.57 -12.19 21.66
CA GLU A 391 -2.93 -11.92 23.05
C GLU A 391 -1.73 -11.59 23.94
N SER A 392 -0.52 -12.02 23.57
CA SER A 392 0.68 -11.82 24.41
C SER A 392 1.34 -10.47 24.20
N GLY A 393 0.99 -9.73 23.16
CA GLY A 393 1.65 -8.46 22.88
C GLY A 393 1.15 -7.82 21.59
N ASN A 394 1.74 -6.69 21.25
CA ASN A 394 1.45 -5.92 20.05
C ASN A 394 2.58 -6.15 19.05
N TYR A 395 2.29 -6.93 18.01
CA TYR A 395 3.29 -7.35 17.04
C TYR A 395 3.04 -6.74 15.67
N THR A 396 4.14 -6.44 14.99
CA THR A 396 4.15 -5.98 13.60
C THR A 396 5.09 -6.85 12.76
N LEU A 397 4.64 -7.25 11.58
CA LEU A 397 5.48 -7.94 10.60
C LEU A 397 6.00 -6.92 9.59
N GLY A 398 7.32 -6.81 9.45
CA GLY A 398 7.97 -6.03 8.41
C GLY A 398 8.48 -6.94 7.29
N ALA A 399 7.92 -6.83 6.09
CA ALA A 399 8.42 -7.57 4.92
C ALA A 399 9.55 -6.78 4.24
N GLU A 400 10.75 -7.34 4.19
CA GLU A 400 11.89 -6.74 3.50
C GLU A 400 11.76 -6.90 1.98
N ARG A 401 12.00 -5.83 1.25
CA ARG A 401 12.04 -5.85 -0.21
C ARG A 401 13.32 -6.53 -0.70
N ASP A 402 13.20 -7.69 -1.36
CA ASP A 402 14.33 -8.45 -1.88
C ASP A 402 15.41 -8.73 -0.81
N GLY A 403 14.99 -8.76 0.47
CA GLY A 403 15.85 -8.89 1.63
C GLY A 403 15.95 -10.32 2.14
N LYS A 404 16.07 -10.45 3.47
CA LYS A 404 16.24 -11.76 4.14
C LYS A 404 14.91 -12.43 4.44
N GLY A 405 13.84 -11.65 4.55
CA GLY A 405 12.52 -12.19 4.85
C GLY A 405 11.60 -11.23 5.58
N ILE A 406 10.92 -11.77 6.59
CA ILE A 406 9.95 -11.04 7.41
C ILE A 406 10.55 -10.87 8.79
N VAL A 407 10.64 -9.62 9.24
CA VAL A 407 11.05 -9.29 10.62
C VAL A 407 9.80 -9.23 11.50
N VAL A 408 9.80 -9.97 12.60
CA VAL A 408 8.76 -9.91 13.63
C VAL A 408 9.20 -8.90 14.69
N LEU A 409 8.42 -7.86 14.85
CA LEU A 409 8.65 -6.75 15.78
C LEU A 409 7.59 -6.76 16.87
N GLU A 410 7.97 -6.49 18.12
CA GLU A 410 7.04 -6.28 19.22
C GLU A 410 7.15 -4.83 19.70
N LEU A 411 6.00 -4.17 19.83
CA LEU A 411 5.90 -2.83 20.38
C LEU A 411 5.77 -2.91 21.90
N VAL A 412 6.81 -2.49 22.60
CA VAL A 412 6.93 -2.63 24.07
C VAL A 412 7.00 -1.28 24.77
N GLU A 413 6.48 -1.23 26.01
CA GLU A 413 6.61 -0.08 26.89
C GLU A 413 8.07 0.11 27.37
N GLY A 414 8.56 1.34 27.43
CA GLY A 414 9.92 1.66 27.88
C GLY A 414 11.02 1.35 26.87
N GLY A 415 10.63 0.98 25.66
CA GLY A 415 11.54 0.73 24.54
C GLY A 415 11.85 2.01 23.79
N GLY A 416 12.78 2.83 24.26
CA GLY A 416 13.46 3.77 23.35
C GLY A 416 14.08 2.97 22.20
N THR A 417 14.56 3.63 21.13
CA THR A 417 15.22 2.97 19.96
C THR A 417 16.16 1.89 20.46
N LEU A 418 15.66 0.67 20.63
CA LEU A 418 16.47 -0.42 21.12
C LEU A 418 17.36 -0.83 19.95
N SER A 419 18.67 -0.63 20.13
CA SER A 419 19.65 -1.28 19.29
C SER A 419 19.32 -2.77 19.24
N SER A 420 19.20 -3.31 18.02
CA SER A 420 18.91 -4.73 17.74
C SER A 420 19.51 -5.66 18.78
N PRO A 421 18.79 -6.72 19.23
CA PRO A 421 19.40 -7.79 19.99
C PRO A 421 20.65 -8.24 19.25
N SER A 422 21.70 -8.63 19.97
CA SER A 422 22.95 -9.05 19.33
C SER A 422 22.62 -10.08 18.24
N ALA A 423 23.18 -9.93 17.05
CA ALA A 423 22.95 -10.82 15.90
C ALA A 423 22.96 -12.32 16.28
N SER A 424 23.66 -12.68 17.37
CA SER A 424 23.70 -14.04 17.91
C SER A 424 22.39 -14.55 18.53
N ALA A 425 21.50 -13.67 19.02
CA ALA A 425 20.22 -14.10 19.60
C ALA A 425 19.15 -14.28 18.51
N VAL A 426 19.19 -13.44 17.47
CA VAL A 426 18.30 -13.55 16.28
C VAL A 426 18.72 -14.78 15.45
N GLU A 427 20.02 -15.02 15.25
CA GLU A 427 20.53 -16.20 14.53
C GLU A 427 20.17 -17.53 15.22
N ALA A 428 20.08 -17.57 16.56
CA ALA A 428 19.80 -18.81 17.29
C ALA A 428 18.34 -19.31 17.10
N ASN A 429 17.40 -18.43 16.77
CA ASN A 429 15.98 -18.77 16.59
C ASN A 429 15.53 -18.75 15.11
N ARG A 430 16.43 -18.43 14.20
CA ARG A 430 16.13 -18.33 12.77
C ARG A 430 15.99 -19.72 12.16
N PRO A 431 14.82 -20.09 11.59
CA PRO A 431 14.74 -21.29 10.77
C PRO A 431 15.68 -21.14 9.56
N THR A 432 16.40 -22.16 9.22
CA THR A 432 17.31 -22.13 8.08
C THR A 432 16.53 -22.16 6.76
N THR A 433 17.10 -21.60 5.69
CA THR A 433 16.53 -21.69 4.33
C THR A 433 16.25 -23.15 3.94
N GLU A 434 17.05 -24.10 4.43
CA GLU A 434 16.86 -25.52 4.20
C GLU A 434 15.67 -26.10 4.98
N GLU A 435 15.35 -25.57 6.17
CA GLU A 435 14.14 -25.94 6.93
C GLU A 435 12.89 -25.37 6.30
N VAL A 436 12.96 -24.16 5.73
CA VAL A 436 11.83 -23.49 5.05
C VAL A 436 11.57 -24.07 3.66
N PHE A 437 12.63 -24.38 2.90
CA PHE A 437 12.54 -24.79 1.49
C PHE A 437 13.06 -26.19 1.21
N GLY A 438 13.58 -26.91 2.21
CA GLY A 438 14.26 -28.21 2.05
C GLY A 438 13.37 -29.37 1.58
N SER A 439 12.05 -29.17 1.51
CA SER A 439 11.11 -30.10 0.88
C SER A 439 10.83 -29.75 -0.60
N LEU A 440 11.32 -28.62 -1.08
CA LEU A 440 11.17 -28.21 -2.48
C LEU A 440 12.24 -28.89 -3.32
N SER A 441 11.83 -29.51 -4.42
CA SER A 441 12.76 -30.09 -5.39
C SER A 441 13.80 -29.04 -5.81
N PRO A 442 15.10 -29.38 -5.93
CA PRO A 442 16.18 -28.44 -6.30
C PRO A 442 15.94 -27.68 -7.61
N SER A 443 14.96 -28.09 -8.43
CA SER A 443 14.58 -27.44 -9.68
C SER A 443 13.81 -26.12 -9.50
N ALA A 444 13.37 -25.78 -8.28
CA ALA A 444 12.62 -24.55 -8.01
C ALA A 444 13.48 -23.39 -7.47
N VAL A 445 14.70 -23.71 -6.99
CA VAL A 445 15.59 -22.72 -6.33
C VAL A 445 16.68 -22.18 -7.27
N ASP A 446 17.00 -22.90 -8.36
CA ASP A 446 18.15 -22.61 -9.25
C ASP A 446 17.77 -22.15 -10.68
N ARG A 447 16.61 -21.53 -10.89
CA ARG A 447 16.27 -20.97 -12.22
C ARG A 447 15.88 -19.53 -12.17
#